data_e8c0e548666784e1442d833d9182049e
#
_entry.id   e8c0e548666784e1442d833d9182049e
#
_cell.length_a   1.000
_cell.length_b   1.000
_cell.length_c   1.000
_cell.angle_alpha   90.00
_cell.angle_beta   90.00
_cell.angle_gamma   90.00
#
_symmetry.space_group_name_H-M   'P 1'
#
loop_
_entity.id
_entity.type
_entity.pdbx_description
1 polymer ?
#
loop_
_entity_poly.entity_id
_entity_poly.type
_entity_poly.pdbx_seq_one_letter_code
_entity_poly.pdbx_strand_id
1 'polypeptide(L)'
;MTNTDAPNVIVDFEIDAELVFISIKNSSNYPAINVRIKPSESIIGLGGKKDITDLAVFNEIRYLAPYKEIKIFIDSYHSFFEHLKKTEIDFAVYYADENGQTFRKKILHDLNIYKDLVFFIKKN
;
A
#
# COMPACT_ATOMS: atom_id res chain seq x y z
N MET A 1 -18.87 -5.01 -18.06
CA MET A 1 -17.87 -5.95 -18.54
C MET A 1 -16.51 -5.69 -17.92
N THR A 2 -15.88 -6.70 -17.44
CA THR A 2 -14.56 -6.55 -16.82
C THR A 2 -13.48 -6.39 -17.86
N ASN A 3 -12.63 -5.40 -17.70
CA ASN A 3 -11.48 -5.24 -18.57
C ASN A 3 -10.34 -6.09 -18.03
N THR A 4 -10.18 -7.29 -18.56
CA THR A 4 -9.15 -8.22 -18.14
C THR A 4 -7.81 -7.97 -18.81
N ASP A 5 -7.77 -7.05 -19.79
CA ASP A 5 -6.58 -6.75 -20.58
C ASP A 5 -5.89 -5.49 -20.08
N ALA A 6 -5.92 -5.27 -18.78
CA ALA A 6 -5.35 -4.07 -18.19
C ALA A 6 -4.55 -4.42 -16.94
N PRO A 7 -3.52 -3.64 -16.64
CA PRO A 7 -2.84 -3.79 -15.36
C PRO A 7 -3.78 -3.49 -14.21
N ASN A 8 -3.48 -4.01 -13.04
CA ASN A 8 -4.29 -3.79 -11.85
C ASN A 8 -3.36 -3.61 -10.65
N VAL A 9 -3.19 -2.37 -10.24
CA VAL A 9 -2.30 -2.04 -9.12
C VAL A 9 -3.11 -2.00 -7.83
N ILE A 10 -2.66 -2.76 -6.84
CA ILE A 10 -3.28 -2.86 -5.53
C ILE A 10 -2.30 -2.36 -4.49
N VAL A 11 -2.79 -1.55 -3.56
CA VAL A 11 -2.01 -1.08 -2.41
C VAL A 11 -2.73 -1.57 -1.15
N ASP A 12 -2.03 -2.34 -0.33
CA ASP A 12 -2.64 -2.97 0.83
C ASP A 12 -1.70 -2.91 2.02
N PHE A 13 -2.28 -2.99 3.21
CA PHE A 13 -1.51 -3.14 4.44
C PHE A 13 -1.41 -4.63 4.77
N GLU A 14 -0.24 -5.06 5.22
CA GLU A 14 -0.04 -6.43 5.66
C GLU A 14 0.58 -6.45 7.04
N ILE A 15 0.10 -7.34 7.87
CA ILE A 15 0.67 -7.56 9.20
C ILE A 15 1.18 -8.99 9.23
N ASP A 16 2.47 -9.14 9.48
CA ASP A 16 3.12 -10.43 9.51
C ASP A 16 4.10 -10.45 10.67
N ALA A 17 3.97 -11.44 11.55
CA ALA A 17 4.86 -11.58 12.72
C ALA A 17 4.98 -10.28 13.54
N GLU A 18 3.87 -9.61 13.76
CA GLU A 18 3.78 -8.34 14.49
C GLU A 18 4.52 -7.18 13.84
N LEU A 19 4.80 -7.29 12.55
CA LEU A 19 5.37 -6.21 11.75
C LEU A 19 4.34 -5.74 10.73
N VAL A 20 4.36 -4.44 10.45
CA VAL A 20 3.40 -3.82 9.54
C VAL A 20 4.11 -3.41 8.26
N PHE A 21 3.51 -3.75 7.13
CA PHE A 21 4.03 -3.45 5.80
C PHE A 21 2.95 -2.79 4.94
N ILE A 22 3.39 -2.05 3.92
CA ILE A 22 2.55 -1.70 2.79
C ILE A 22 3.02 -2.54 1.60
N SER A 23 2.08 -3.18 0.93
CA SER A 23 2.33 -3.95 -0.28
C SER A 23 1.80 -3.18 -1.47
N ILE A 24 2.63 -3.01 -2.50
CA ILE A 24 2.23 -2.45 -3.78
C ILE A 24 2.39 -3.59 -4.79
N LYS A 25 1.29 -4.02 -5.38
CA LYS A 25 1.31 -5.19 -6.24
C LYS A 25 0.56 -4.95 -7.54
N ASN A 26 1.15 -5.41 -8.63
CA ASN A 26 0.43 -5.54 -9.90
C ASN A 26 -0.15 -6.95 -9.97
N SER A 27 -1.46 -7.07 -9.81
CA SER A 27 -2.12 -8.38 -9.74
C SER A 27 -2.54 -8.90 -11.12
N SER A 28 -2.05 -8.29 -12.18
CA SER A 28 -2.40 -8.69 -13.55
C SER A 28 -1.17 -9.23 -14.28
N ASN A 29 -1.41 -9.81 -15.47
CA ASN A 29 -0.32 -10.25 -16.33
C ASN A 29 0.09 -9.18 -17.36
N TYR A 30 -0.30 -7.91 -17.12
CA TYR A 30 0.09 -6.76 -17.94
C TYR A 30 0.91 -5.80 -17.10
N PRO A 31 2.01 -5.25 -17.63
CA PRO A 31 2.81 -4.30 -16.82
C PRO A 31 2.05 -3.01 -16.55
N ALA A 32 2.30 -2.44 -15.38
CA ALA A 32 1.77 -1.12 -15.04
C ALA A 32 2.90 -0.10 -15.17
N ILE A 33 2.60 1.02 -15.84
CA ILE A 33 3.60 2.01 -16.21
C ILE A 33 3.33 3.30 -15.44
N ASN A 34 4.40 3.93 -14.96
CA ASN A 34 4.33 5.23 -14.28
C ASN A 34 3.32 5.21 -13.12
N VAL A 35 3.50 4.25 -12.23
CA VAL A 35 2.61 4.09 -11.07
C VAL A 35 2.91 5.17 -10.05
N ARG A 36 1.89 5.93 -9.67
CA ARG A 36 1.99 6.95 -8.62
C ARG A 36 0.94 6.68 -7.58
N ILE A 37 1.32 6.79 -6.32
CA ILE A 37 0.45 6.49 -5.19
C ILE A 37 0.43 7.68 -4.27
N LYS A 38 -0.77 8.20 -4.00
CA LYS A 38 -0.95 9.35 -3.10
C LYS A 38 -1.81 8.95 -1.92
N PRO A 39 -1.18 8.76 -0.75
CA PRO A 39 -1.95 8.50 0.47
C PRO A 39 -2.71 9.74 0.92
N SER A 40 -3.86 9.53 1.56
CA SER A 40 -4.66 10.63 2.11
C SER A 40 -4.03 11.21 3.37
N GLU A 41 -3.18 10.44 4.04
CA GLU A 41 -2.53 10.81 5.31
C GLU A 41 -1.08 10.42 5.24
N SER A 42 -0.23 11.14 5.99
CA SER A 42 1.13 10.70 6.22
C SER A 42 1.10 9.39 7.01
N ILE A 43 1.98 8.48 6.67
CA ILE A 43 2.08 7.20 7.35
C ILE A 43 3.42 7.19 8.08
N ILE A 44 3.37 7.29 9.39
CA ILE A 44 4.57 7.42 10.21
C ILE A 44 5.02 6.03 10.65
N GLY A 45 6.28 5.77 10.45
CA GLY A 45 6.88 4.48 10.81
C GLY A 45 8.21 4.63 11.52
N LEU A 46 8.89 3.52 11.70
CA LEU A 46 10.21 3.44 12.34
C LEU A 46 10.23 4.13 13.69
N GLY A 47 9.25 3.81 14.55
CA GLY A 47 9.18 4.36 15.90
C GLY A 47 8.84 5.84 15.93
N GLY A 48 8.11 6.32 14.93
CA GLY A 48 7.72 7.73 14.85
C GLY A 48 8.74 8.61 14.14
N LYS A 49 9.80 8.03 13.58
CA LYS A 49 10.93 8.80 13.06
C LYS A 49 10.89 9.02 11.56
N LYS A 50 10.02 8.33 10.82
CA LYS A 50 10.03 8.41 9.37
C LYS A 50 8.61 8.51 8.83
N ASP A 51 8.41 9.48 7.94
CA ASP A 51 7.20 9.51 7.13
C ASP A 51 7.43 8.57 5.95
N ILE A 52 6.80 7.41 5.98
CA ILE A 52 6.97 6.39 4.96
C ILE A 52 6.48 6.89 3.60
N THR A 53 5.51 7.80 3.59
CA THR A 53 4.96 8.31 2.33
C THR A 53 5.93 9.24 1.59
N ASP A 54 7.05 9.62 2.22
CA ASP A 54 8.09 10.40 1.55
C ASP A 54 9.04 9.53 0.70
N LEU A 55 8.90 8.21 0.78
CA LEU A 55 9.75 7.33 -0.02
C LEU A 55 9.47 7.51 -1.51
N ALA A 56 10.54 7.43 -2.30
CA ALA A 56 10.46 7.63 -3.75
C ALA A 56 9.47 6.67 -4.42
N VAL A 57 9.26 5.50 -3.85
CA VAL A 57 8.36 4.50 -4.41
C VAL A 57 6.92 5.01 -4.53
N PHE A 58 6.52 5.96 -3.67
CA PHE A 58 5.18 6.56 -3.75
C PHE A 58 5.11 7.64 -4.84
N ASN A 59 6.24 8.25 -5.18
CA ASN A 59 6.25 9.29 -6.21
C ASN A 59 6.10 8.70 -7.60
N GLU A 60 6.86 7.67 -7.90
CA GLU A 60 6.75 7.03 -9.20
C GLU A 60 7.48 5.70 -9.24
N ILE A 61 6.78 4.69 -9.72
CA ILE A 61 7.38 3.42 -10.14
C ILE A 61 7.21 3.40 -11.66
N ARG A 62 8.31 3.54 -12.40
CA ARG A 62 8.23 3.63 -13.85
C ARG A 62 7.70 2.38 -14.50
N TYR A 63 8.06 1.23 -13.97
CA TYR A 63 7.64 -0.05 -14.52
C TYR A 63 7.40 -1.02 -13.38
N LEU A 64 6.16 -1.47 -13.24
CA LEU A 64 5.78 -2.48 -12.27
C LEU A 64 5.37 -3.73 -13.05
N ALA A 65 6.26 -4.72 -13.05
CA ALA A 65 6.12 -5.93 -13.85
C ALA A 65 4.84 -6.70 -13.47
N PRO A 66 4.33 -7.55 -14.39
CA PRO A 66 3.22 -8.43 -14.06
C PRO A 66 3.52 -9.23 -12.79
N TYR A 67 2.55 -9.25 -11.89
CA TYR A 67 2.60 -9.98 -10.62
C TYR A 67 3.72 -9.55 -9.68
N LYS A 68 4.40 -8.45 -9.96
CA LYS A 68 5.43 -7.91 -9.10
C LYS A 68 4.81 -7.31 -7.85
N GLU A 69 5.41 -7.62 -6.71
CA GLU A 69 5.04 -7.02 -5.43
C GLU A 69 6.24 -6.32 -4.82
N ILE A 70 6.01 -5.11 -4.30
CA ILE A 70 6.99 -4.36 -3.53
C ILE A 70 6.43 -4.24 -2.12
N LYS A 71 7.16 -4.78 -1.14
CA LYS A 71 6.76 -4.69 0.26
C LYS A 71 7.62 -3.65 0.95
N ILE A 72 6.97 -2.74 1.64
CA ILE A 72 7.63 -1.65 2.35
C ILE A 72 7.38 -1.83 3.83
N PHE A 73 8.45 -2.01 4.60
CA PHE A 73 8.32 -2.10 6.05
C PHE A 73 7.95 -0.74 6.62
N ILE A 74 6.97 -0.71 7.50
CA ILE A 74 6.56 0.53 8.18
C ILE A 74 7.10 0.55 9.60
N ASP A 75 6.73 -0.43 10.42
CA ASP A 75 7.02 -0.39 11.84
C ASP A 75 6.60 -1.71 12.49
N SER A 76 6.94 -1.87 13.77
CA SER A 76 6.30 -2.89 14.58
C SER A 76 4.83 -2.54 14.75
N TYR A 77 4.00 -3.54 15.04
CA TYR A 77 2.56 -3.34 15.21
C TYR A 77 2.25 -2.30 16.29
N HIS A 78 2.87 -2.45 17.46
CA HIS A 78 2.58 -1.54 18.57
C HIS A 78 2.95 -0.11 18.26
N SER A 79 4.14 0.08 17.72
CA SER A 79 4.61 1.42 17.40
C SER A 79 3.75 2.06 16.32
N PHE A 80 3.36 1.27 15.31
CA PHE A 80 2.53 1.79 14.23
C PHE A 80 1.20 2.32 14.75
N PHE A 81 0.48 1.52 15.53
CA PHE A 81 -0.82 1.94 16.04
C PHE A 81 -0.72 3.01 17.12
N GLU A 82 0.40 3.08 17.82
CA GLU A 82 0.63 4.15 18.78
C GLU A 82 0.77 5.51 18.10
N HIS A 83 1.38 5.55 16.91
CA HIS A 83 1.59 6.79 16.18
C HIS A 83 0.49 7.08 15.15
N LEU A 84 -0.43 6.17 14.97
CA LEU A 84 -1.49 6.32 13.98
C LEU A 84 -2.51 7.33 14.46
N LYS A 85 -2.72 8.39 13.67
CA LYS A 85 -3.66 9.45 14.03
C LYS A 85 -5.05 9.21 13.50
N LYS A 86 -5.16 8.60 12.33
CA LYS A 86 -6.43 8.26 11.71
C LYS A 86 -6.40 6.83 11.27
N THR A 87 -7.49 6.11 11.52
CA THR A 87 -7.59 4.70 11.12
C THR A 87 -8.03 4.54 9.68
N GLU A 88 -8.66 5.57 9.10
CA GLU A 88 -9.09 5.51 7.70
C GLU A 88 -8.04 6.18 6.84
N ILE A 89 -7.44 5.40 5.95
CA ILE A 89 -6.41 5.88 5.02
C ILE A 89 -6.77 5.42 3.62
N ASP A 90 -6.81 6.37 2.70
CA ASP A 90 -7.09 6.10 1.30
C ASP A 90 -5.81 6.24 0.48
N PHE A 91 -5.73 5.44 -0.57
CA PHE A 91 -4.67 5.61 -1.57
C PHE A 91 -5.29 5.95 -2.90
N ALA A 92 -4.90 7.07 -3.48
CA ALA A 92 -5.21 7.37 -4.86
C ALA A 92 -4.09 6.81 -5.72
N VAL A 93 -4.42 5.93 -6.65
CA VAL A 93 -3.44 5.20 -7.45
C VAL A 93 -3.63 5.56 -8.92
N TYR A 94 -2.55 5.99 -9.56
CA TYR A 94 -2.53 6.40 -10.96
C TYR A 94 -1.51 5.57 -11.71
N TYR A 95 -1.86 5.05 -12.87
CA TYR A 95 -0.92 4.28 -13.69
C TYR A 95 -1.40 4.23 -15.12
N ALA A 96 -0.56 3.70 -15.99
CA ALA A 96 -0.89 3.52 -17.41
C ALA A 96 -0.55 2.10 -17.85
N ASP A 97 -1.10 1.69 -18.98
CA ASP A 97 -0.66 0.46 -19.64
C ASP A 97 0.41 0.79 -20.69
N GLU A 98 0.90 -0.22 -21.38
CA GLU A 98 1.94 -0.05 -22.38
C GLU A 98 1.48 0.73 -23.61
N ASN A 99 0.18 0.84 -23.81
CA ASN A 99 -0.39 1.59 -24.93
C ASN A 99 -0.67 3.04 -24.59
N GLY A 100 -0.34 3.45 -23.35
CA GLY A 100 -0.54 4.81 -22.91
C GLY A 100 -1.93 5.09 -22.35
N GLN A 101 -2.79 4.10 -22.28
CA GLN A 101 -4.10 4.27 -21.64
C GLN A 101 -3.88 4.44 -20.14
N THR A 102 -4.51 5.46 -19.56
CA THR A 102 -4.33 5.78 -18.13
C THR A 102 -5.47 5.25 -17.30
N PHE A 103 -5.15 4.90 -16.07
CA PHE A 103 -6.09 4.38 -15.09
C PHE A 103 -5.92 5.13 -13.78
N ARG A 104 -7.00 5.21 -13.04
CA ARG A 104 -7.01 5.88 -11.76
C ARG A 104 -8.03 5.20 -10.87
N LYS A 105 -7.67 4.99 -9.61
CA LYS A 105 -8.62 4.43 -8.65
C LYS A 105 -8.27 4.88 -7.24
N LYS A 106 -9.22 4.75 -6.35
CA LYS A 106 -9.04 5.03 -4.93
C LYS A 106 -9.28 3.76 -4.15
N ILE A 107 -8.34 3.43 -3.27
CA ILE A 107 -8.43 2.24 -2.42
C ILE A 107 -8.61 2.74 -0.99
N LEU A 108 -9.72 2.34 -0.36
CA LEU A 108 -10.10 2.80 0.96
C LEU A 108 -9.75 1.73 1.98
N HIS A 109 -9.02 2.13 3.03
CA HIS A 109 -8.65 1.22 4.11
C HIS A 109 -9.17 1.73 5.44
N ASP A 110 -9.69 0.83 6.25
CA ASP A 110 -10.02 1.08 7.64
C ASP A 110 -9.13 0.18 8.48
N LEU A 111 -8.12 0.78 9.11
CA LEU A 111 -7.12 0.03 9.87
C LEU A 111 -7.64 -0.50 11.20
N ASN A 112 -8.86 -0.12 11.59
CA ASN A 112 -9.46 -0.67 12.80
C ASN A 112 -9.58 -2.19 12.74
N ILE A 113 -9.73 -2.75 11.55
CA ILE A 113 -9.88 -4.21 11.41
C ILE A 113 -8.65 -4.98 11.88
N TYR A 114 -7.50 -4.32 11.95
CA TYR A 114 -6.25 -4.98 12.34
C TYR A 114 -5.94 -4.87 13.82
N LYS A 115 -6.58 -3.96 14.55
CA LYS A 115 -6.25 -3.72 15.95
C LYS A 115 -6.46 -4.93 16.83
N ASP A 116 -7.57 -5.63 16.63
CA ASP A 116 -7.92 -6.76 17.46
C ASP A 116 -7.18 -8.03 17.08
N LEU A 117 -6.77 -8.14 15.81
CA LEU A 117 -6.12 -9.34 15.32
C LEU A 117 -4.78 -9.59 16.00
N VAL A 118 -3.95 -8.56 16.09
CA VAL A 118 -2.64 -8.70 16.72
C VAL A 118 -2.78 -8.88 18.23
N PHE A 119 -3.81 -8.31 18.82
CA PHE A 119 -4.07 -8.54 20.23
C PHE A 119 -4.23 -10.02 20.53
N PHE A 120 -4.96 -10.75 19.72
CA PHE A 120 -5.13 -12.19 19.89
C PHE A 120 -3.83 -12.96 19.67
N ILE A 121 -3.06 -12.59 18.69
CA ILE A 121 -1.77 -13.23 18.43
C ILE A 121 -0.85 -13.08 19.62
N LYS A 122 -0.85 -11.91 20.25
CA LYS A 122 0.01 -11.60 21.38
C LYS A 122 -0.30 -12.42 22.62
N LYS A 123 -1.53 -12.85 22.76
CA LYS A 123 -1.93 -13.62 23.94
C LYS A 123 -1.41 -15.06 23.91
N ASN A 124 -0.94 -15.49 22.79
CA ASN A 124 -0.37 -16.83 22.65
C ASN A 124 1.16 -16.81 22.87
#